data_456e164496a6475256cbe8db7c3c73f6
#
_entry.id   456e164496a6475256cbe8db7c3c73f6
#
_cell.length_a   1.000
_cell.length_b   1.000
_cell.length_c   1.000
_cell.angle_alpha   90.00
_cell.angle_beta   90.00
_cell.angle_gamma   90.00
#
_symmetry.space_group_name_H-M   'P 1'
#
loop_
_entity.id
_entity.type
_entity.pdbx_description
1 polymer ?
#
loop_
_entity_poly.entity_id
_entity_poly.type
_entity_poly.pdbx_seq_one_letter_code
_entity_poly.pdbx_strand_id
1 'polypeptide(L)'
;MNPILDLSAYSEIPVPTQVLLDVLKDYRRPYDKLMELVQQGYLVQLRKGLYHTSGLVNPKIPEPFCIANHLYGPSYVSQEAALSYWGLIPERVYTVSSVTTNSSKEFRIPSGTFTYTHLPSPYYSLGIQSLALTPRQTILIASPEKALCDKIVTTSGVNLRSTKQARVFLLEDLRMDVERLQRLDLEELISWLPSCPKKNSIHQVLKAIEDL
;
A
#
# COMPACT_ATOMS: atom_id res chain seq x y z
N MET A 1 11.70 -34.75 7.23
CA MET A 1 11.78 -33.32 6.96
C MET A 1 10.66 -32.61 7.72
N ASN A 2 10.93 -31.53 8.43
CA ASN A 2 9.89 -30.78 9.15
C ASN A 2 9.47 -29.58 8.28
N PRO A 3 8.32 -29.60 7.62
CA PRO A 3 7.91 -28.56 6.69
C PRO A 3 7.79 -27.18 7.34
N ILE A 4 7.57 -27.14 8.67
CA ILE A 4 7.46 -25.88 9.42
C ILE A 4 8.82 -25.16 9.45
N LEU A 5 9.93 -25.89 9.59
CA LEU A 5 11.28 -25.29 9.56
C LEU A 5 11.61 -24.74 8.19
N ASP A 6 11.25 -25.45 7.13
CA ASP A 6 11.50 -25.01 5.75
C ASP A 6 10.64 -23.79 5.40
N LEU A 7 9.38 -23.73 5.86
CA LEU A 7 8.48 -22.59 5.70
C LEU A 7 8.94 -21.33 6.46
N SER A 8 9.69 -21.50 7.56
CA SER A 8 10.21 -20.37 8.35
C SER A 8 11.13 -19.44 7.54
N ALA A 9 11.80 -19.95 6.51
CA ALA A 9 12.62 -19.14 5.60
C ALA A 9 11.79 -18.10 4.79
N TYR A 10 10.50 -18.36 4.60
CA TYR A 10 9.57 -17.54 3.82
C TYR A 10 8.60 -16.73 4.71
N SER A 11 8.85 -16.66 6.02
CA SER A 11 7.89 -16.10 6.97
C SER A 11 7.59 -14.62 6.78
N GLU A 12 8.54 -13.85 6.26
CA GLU A 12 8.43 -12.39 6.16
C GLU A 12 7.86 -11.90 4.83
N ILE A 13 7.48 -12.79 3.91
CA ILE A 13 6.95 -12.41 2.59
C ILE A 13 5.73 -13.26 2.20
N PRO A 14 4.78 -12.73 1.42
CA PRO A 14 3.76 -13.53 0.79
C PRO A 14 4.36 -14.54 -0.21
N VAL A 15 3.88 -15.78 -0.19
CA VAL A 15 4.45 -16.91 -0.92
C VAL A 15 3.44 -17.45 -1.94
N PRO A 16 3.80 -17.53 -3.24
CA PRO A 16 2.97 -18.18 -4.25
C PRO A 16 2.86 -19.69 -4.03
N THR A 17 1.72 -20.28 -4.45
CA THR A 17 1.51 -21.75 -4.39
C THR A 17 2.68 -22.53 -4.96
N GLN A 18 3.26 -22.08 -6.07
CA GLN A 18 4.35 -22.78 -6.76
C GLN A 18 5.57 -22.99 -5.85
N VAL A 19 5.94 -21.95 -5.11
CA VAL A 19 7.07 -22.00 -4.16
C VAL A 19 6.74 -22.94 -2.99
N LEU A 20 5.50 -22.88 -2.47
CA LEU A 20 5.06 -23.80 -1.40
C LEU A 20 5.05 -25.25 -1.85
N LEU A 21 4.64 -25.53 -3.09
CA LEU A 21 4.68 -26.90 -3.62
C LEU A 21 6.11 -27.41 -3.83
N ASP A 22 7.06 -26.54 -4.17
CA ASP A 22 8.48 -26.91 -4.24
C ASP A 22 9.05 -27.24 -2.86
N VAL A 23 8.71 -26.45 -1.84
CA VAL A 23 9.07 -26.72 -0.44
C VAL A 23 8.47 -28.08 0.03
N LEU A 24 7.29 -28.43 -0.46
CA LEU A 24 6.57 -29.65 -0.06
C LEU A 24 6.77 -30.83 -1.04
N LYS A 25 7.70 -30.74 -2.00
CA LYS A 25 7.89 -31.74 -3.08
C LYS A 25 8.16 -33.16 -2.61
N ASP A 26 8.75 -33.34 -1.44
CA ASP A 26 9.05 -34.66 -0.88
C ASP A 26 7.81 -35.39 -0.32
N TYR A 27 6.66 -34.70 -0.22
CA TYR A 27 5.40 -35.32 0.15
C TYR A 27 4.74 -35.99 -1.08
N ARG A 28 4.13 -37.16 -0.87
CA ARG A 28 3.43 -37.90 -1.95
C ARG A 28 2.35 -37.05 -2.64
N ARG A 29 1.72 -36.12 -1.88
CA ARG A 29 0.66 -35.22 -2.35
C ARG A 29 0.92 -33.82 -1.79
N PRO A 30 1.79 -33.02 -2.44
CA PRO A 30 2.19 -31.71 -1.93
C PRO A 30 1.02 -30.73 -1.76
N TYR A 31 0.04 -30.77 -2.66
CA TYR A 31 -1.14 -29.88 -2.62
C TYR A 31 -2.05 -30.24 -1.42
N ASP A 32 -2.29 -31.53 -1.15
CA ASP A 32 -3.08 -31.97 0.01
C ASP A 32 -2.38 -31.55 1.30
N LYS A 33 -1.04 -31.66 1.36
CA LYS A 33 -0.24 -31.20 2.50
C LYS A 33 -0.30 -29.68 2.68
N LEU A 34 -0.30 -28.92 1.60
CA LEU A 34 -0.49 -27.47 1.65
C LEU A 34 -1.85 -27.13 2.27
N MET A 35 -2.92 -27.79 1.83
CA MET A 35 -4.27 -27.55 2.37
C MET A 35 -4.39 -27.97 3.84
N GLU A 36 -3.71 -29.05 4.24
CA GLU A 36 -3.61 -29.46 5.66
C GLU A 36 -2.93 -28.36 6.51
N LEU A 37 -1.82 -27.78 6.03
CA LEU A 37 -1.11 -26.68 6.71
C LEU A 37 -1.98 -25.42 6.84
N VAL A 38 -2.82 -25.14 5.86
CA VAL A 38 -3.82 -24.06 5.93
C VAL A 38 -4.87 -24.36 6.99
N GLN A 39 -5.41 -25.60 7.04
CA GLN A 39 -6.41 -26.02 8.04
C GLN A 39 -5.83 -26.00 9.47
N GLN A 40 -4.57 -26.35 9.62
CA GLN A 40 -3.85 -26.30 10.89
C GLN A 40 -3.42 -24.90 11.31
N GLY A 41 -3.65 -23.88 10.46
CA GLY A 41 -3.32 -22.49 10.74
C GLY A 41 -1.84 -22.12 10.61
N TYR A 42 -0.99 -22.98 10.07
CA TYR A 42 0.41 -22.66 9.77
C TYR A 42 0.56 -21.73 8.55
N LEU A 43 -0.37 -21.83 7.61
CA LEU A 43 -0.47 -20.96 6.44
C LEU A 43 -1.80 -20.22 6.44
N VAL A 44 -1.76 -18.95 6.09
CA VAL A 44 -2.94 -18.08 5.89
C VAL A 44 -3.07 -17.80 4.40
N GLN A 45 -4.22 -18.11 3.83
CA GLN A 45 -4.51 -17.81 2.43
C GLN A 45 -4.90 -16.34 2.28
N LEU A 46 -4.14 -15.59 1.49
CA LEU A 46 -4.42 -14.19 1.15
C LEU A 46 -5.42 -14.10 -0.03
N ARG A 47 -5.21 -14.92 -1.04
CA ARG A 47 -6.09 -15.16 -2.18
C ARG A 47 -5.76 -16.50 -2.82
N LYS A 48 -6.55 -16.93 -3.80
CA LYS A 48 -6.22 -18.13 -4.57
C LYS A 48 -4.79 -18.02 -5.14
N GLY A 49 -3.94 -18.95 -4.76
CA GLY A 49 -2.57 -19.02 -5.25
C GLY A 49 -1.54 -18.17 -4.49
N LEU A 50 -1.92 -17.48 -3.41
CA LEU A 50 -1.02 -16.67 -2.59
C LEU A 50 -1.30 -16.87 -1.10
N TYR A 51 -0.25 -17.10 -0.31
CA TYR A 51 -0.32 -17.40 1.12
C TYR A 51 0.76 -16.62 1.87
N HIS A 52 0.65 -16.58 3.19
CA HIS A 52 1.78 -16.28 4.08
C HIS A 52 1.80 -17.26 5.25
N THR A 53 2.93 -17.39 5.89
CA THR A 53 3.06 -18.17 7.12
C THR A 53 2.41 -17.42 8.28
N SER A 54 1.81 -18.15 9.20
CA SER A 54 1.28 -17.56 10.43
C SER A 54 2.36 -17.41 11.51
N GLY A 55 2.01 -16.71 12.60
CA GLY A 55 2.86 -16.61 13.78
C GLY A 55 3.19 -17.94 14.46
N LEU A 56 2.47 -19.04 14.11
CA LEU A 56 2.78 -20.40 14.58
C LEU A 56 4.05 -20.98 13.93
N VAL A 57 4.41 -20.49 12.73
CA VAL A 57 5.64 -20.88 12.02
C VAL A 57 6.81 -20.01 12.47
N ASN A 58 6.60 -18.70 12.49
CA ASN A 58 7.60 -17.71 12.89
C ASN A 58 6.87 -16.45 13.38
N PRO A 59 7.28 -15.82 14.50
CA PRO A 59 6.66 -14.59 14.98
C PRO A 59 6.82 -13.41 14.01
N LYS A 60 7.83 -13.45 13.13
CA LYS A 60 8.00 -12.46 12.06
C LYS A 60 7.12 -12.86 10.88
N ILE A 61 6.03 -12.13 10.69
CA ILE A 61 5.09 -12.28 9.56
C ILE A 61 5.21 -11.09 8.61
N PRO A 62 4.67 -11.18 7.37
CA PRO A 62 4.68 -10.04 6.46
C PRO A 62 3.92 -8.85 7.03
N GLU A 63 4.52 -7.67 6.95
CA GLU A 63 3.85 -6.41 7.26
C GLU A 63 2.68 -6.14 6.30
N PRO A 64 1.60 -5.48 6.75
CA PRO A 64 0.42 -5.23 5.92
C PRO A 64 0.73 -4.54 4.58
N PHE A 65 1.70 -3.63 4.54
CA PHE A 65 2.11 -2.96 3.30
C PHE A 65 2.81 -3.91 2.33
N CYS A 66 3.61 -4.85 2.85
CA CYS A 66 4.21 -5.92 2.05
C CYS A 66 3.12 -6.83 1.48
N ILE A 67 2.13 -7.22 2.29
CA ILE A 67 0.97 -7.99 1.82
C ILE A 67 0.25 -7.23 0.69
N ALA A 68 -0.02 -5.93 0.85
CA ALA A 68 -0.72 -5.12 -0.14
C ALA A 68 -0.04 -5.16 -1.51
N ASN A 69 1.28 -4.98 -1.57
CA ASN A 69 2.02 -4.99 -2.84
C ASN A 69 1.98 -6.35 -3.55
N HIS A 70 1.87 -7.47 -2.82
CA HIS A 70 1.82 -8.82 -3.39
C HIS A 70 0.40 -9.30 -3.69
N LEU A 71 -0.60 -8.77 -2.96
CA LEU A 71 -1.97 -9.22 -3.04
C LEU A 71 -2.62 -8.85 -4.39
N TYR A 72 -2.36 -7.65 -4.92
CA TYR A 72 -2.92 -7.18 -6.18
C TYR A 72 -1.97 -6.18 -6.86
N GLY A 73 -1.17 -6.63 -7.80
CA GLY A 73 -0.17 -5.82 -8.50
C GLY A 73 -0.44 -5.69 -10.00
N PRO A 74 0.18 -4.70 -10.66
CA PRO A 74 1.09 -3.73 -10.07
C PRO A 74 0.35 -2.73 -9.17
N SER A 75 0.93 -2.42 -8.01
CA SER A 75 0.36 -1.47 -7.05
C SER A 75 1.44 -0.92 -6.10
N TYR A 76 1.15 0.22 -5.50
CA TYR A 76 1.91 0.79 -4.38
C TYR A 76 0.96 1.29 -3.30
N VAL A 77 1.40 1.25 -2.04
CA VAL A 77 0.65 1.81 -0.90
C VAL A 77 0.57 3.33 -1.04
N SER A 78 -0.62 3.91 -0.86
CA SER A 78 -0.84 5.34 -1.06
C SER A 78 -2.01 5.86 -0.23
N GLN A 79 -2.47 7.08 -0.53
CA GLN A 79 -3.62 7.72 0.10
C GLN A 79 -3.47 7.76 1.63
N GLU A 80 -4.52 7.46 2.41
CA GLU A 80 -4.49 7.54 3.87
C GLU A 80 -3.44 6.63 4.50
N ALA A 81 -3.22 5.45 3.94
CA ALA A 81 -2.21 4.52 4.49
C ALA A 81 -0.80 5.10 4.40
N ALA A 82 -0.45 5.71 3.26
CA ALA A 82 0.84 6.37 3.09
C ALA A 82 0.91 7.71 3.84
N LEU A 83 -0.16 8.53 3.83
CA LEU A 83 -0.23 9.78 4.59
C LEU A 83 -0.02 9.55 6.09
N SER A 84 -0.66 8.52 6.65
CA SER A 84 -0.49 8.14 8.05
C SER A 84 0.93 7.62 8.32
N TYR A 85 1.50 6.82 7.41
CA TYR A 85 2.87 6.32 7.53
C TYR A 85 3.90 7.45 7.60
N TRP A 86 3.74 8.46 6.73
CA TRP A 86 4.60 9.65 6.72
C TRP A 86 4.26 10.64 7.84
N GLY A 87 3.20 10.39 8.62
CA GLY A 87 2.74 11.24 9.71
C GLY A 87 2.14 12.56 9.23
N LEU A 88 1.69 12.65 7.99
CA LEU A 88 1.00 13.82 7.43
C LEU A 88 -0.42 13.98 7.99
N ILE A 89 -1.06 12.90 8.41
CA ILE A 89 -2.37 12.89 9.07
C ILE A 89 -2.27 12.23 10.44
N PRO A 90 -3.06 12.68 11.43
CA PRO A 90 -3.00 12.13 12.80
C PRO A 90 -3.74 10.78 12.93
N GLU A 91 -4.58 10.41 11.97
CA GLU A 91 -5.41 9.22 12.04
C GLU A 91 -4.60 7.95 11.92
N ARG A 92 -4.90 6.98 12.80
CA ARG A 92 -4.46 5.60 12.62
C ARG A 92 -5.34 4.92 11.59
N VAL A 93 -4.74 4.51 10.49
CA VAL A 93 -5.44 3.87 9.36
C VAL A 93 -5.37 2.34 9.48
N TYR A 94 -6.52 1.68 9.50
CA TYR A 94 -6.61 0.21 9.58
C TYR A 94 -6.74 -0.46 8.21
N THR A 95 -7.27 0.26 7.22
CA THR A 95 -7.37 -0.20 5.84
C THR A 95 -6.10 0.17 5.08
N VAL A 96 -5.43 -0.79 4.49
CA VAL A 96 -4.28 -0.49 3.62
C VAL A 96 -4.79 -0.05 2.25
N SER A 97 -4.77 1.26 2.02
CA SER A 97 -5.10 1.86 0.73
C SER A 97 -3.90 1.82 -0.21
N SER A 98 -4.14 1.44 -1.45
CA SER A 98 -3.14 1.33 -2.51
C SER A 98 -3.68 1.88 -3.83
N VAL A 99 -2.77 2.20 -4.73
CA VAL A 99 -3.07 2.61 -6.10
C VAL A 99 -2.56 1.56 -7.07
N THR A 100 -3.30 1.34 -8.16
CA THR A 100 -3.01 0.32 -9.17
C THR A 100 -3.36 0.82 -10.58
N THR A 101 -2.72 0.26 -11.60
CA THR A 101 -3.13 0.43 -13.02
C THR A 101 -4.25 -0.51 -13.44
N ASN A 102 -4.56 -1.52 -12.62
CA ASN A 102 -5.68 -2.43 -12.83
C ASN A 102 -7.01 -1.79 -12.35
N SER A 103 -8.13 -2.47 -12.56
CA SER A 103 -9.44 -2.03 -12.04
C SER A 103 -9.42 -1.93 -10.52
N SER A 104 -10.16 -0.95 -9.98
CA SER A 104 -10.32 -0.78 -8.53
C SER A 104 -10.90 -2.03 -7.89
N LYS A 105 -10.38 -2.41 -6.72
CA LYS A 105 -10.75 -3.64 -6.02
C LYS A 105 -10.57 -3.53 -4.52
N GLU A 106 -11.36 -4.29 -3.77
CA GLU A 106 -11.23 -4.44 -2.32
C GLU A 106 -11.06 -5.91 -1.96
N PHE A 107 -10.20 -6.17 -0.98
CA PHE A 107 -10.01 -7.48 -0.36
C PHE A 107 -10.23 -7.36 1.14
N ARG A 108 -11.10 -8.22 1.68
CA ARG A 108 -11.29 -8.42 3.13
C ARG A 108 -10.84 -9.83 3.46
N ILE A 109 -9.72 -9.94 4.12
CA ILE A 109 -9.05 -11.21 4.43
C ILE A 109 -8.67 -11.23 5.91
N PRO A 110 -8.33 -12.39 6.49
CA PRO A 110 -7.94 -12.47 7.90
C PRO A 110 -6.82 -11.51 8.29
N SER A 111 -5.92 -11.20 7.36
CA SER A 111 -4.78 -10.28 7.57
C SER A 111 -5.15 -8.80 7.49
N GLY A 112 -6.40 -8.43 7.21
CA GLY A 112 -6.88 -7.05 7.16
C GLY A 112 -7.71 -6.71 5.93
N THR A 113 -8.03 -5.42 5.81
CA THR A 113 -8.74 -4.85 4.65
C THR A 113 -7.75 -4.09 3.76
N PHE A 114 -7.79 -4.39 2.45
CA PHE A 114 -6.91 -3.83 1.43
C PHE A 114 -7.74 -3.25 0.30
N THR A 115 -7.55 -1.98 -0.01
CA THR A 115 -8.25 -1.30 -1.10
C THR A 115 -7.26 -0.86 -2.18
N TYR A 116 -7.70 -0.97 -3.43
CA TYR A 116 -6.92 -0.59 -4.60
C TYR A 116 -7.75 0.33 -5.47
N THR A 117 -7.23 1.51 -5.73
CA THR A 117 -7.89 2.51 -6.57
C THR A 117 -7.14 2.62 -7.90
N HIS A 118 -7.88 2.59 -9.00
CA HIS A 118 -7.29 2.73 -10.33
C HIS A 118 -6.76 4.15 -10.56
N LEU A 119 -5.53 4.25 -11.07
CA LEU A 119 -4.98 5.47 -11.67
C LEU A 119 -4.31 5.17 -13.01
N PRO A 120 -4.54 6.02 -14.02
CA PRO A 120 -3.97 5.80 -15.35
C PRO A 120 -2.48 6.19 -15.43
N SER A 121 -1.75 5.56 -16.34
CA SER A 121 -0.45 6.04 -16.78
C SER A 121 -0.60 7.33 -17.61
N PRO A 122 0.40 8.24 -17.63
CA PRO A 122 1.71 8.13 -16.97
C PRO A 122 1.69 8.57 -15.49
N TYR A 123 0.61 9.19 -15.00
CA TYR A 123 0.54 9.71 -13.64
C TYR A 123 0.78 8.64 -12.55
N TYR A 124 0.36 7.39 -12.79
CA TYR A 124 0.56 6.26 -11.87
C TYR A 124 2.03 6.09 -11.44
N SER A 125 2.98 6.22 -12.36
CA SER A 125 4.39 5.89 -12.14
C SER A 125 5.22 6.97 -11.43
N LEU A 126 4.63 8.15 -11.19
CA LEU A 126 5.33 9.28 -10.54
C LEU A 126 5.37 9.10 -9.02
N GLY A 127 6.45 9.53 -8.37
CA GLY A 127 6.58 9.62 -6.91
C GLY A 127 6.45 8.29 -6.16
N ILE A 128 6.76 7.15 -6.78
CA ILE A 128 6.78 5.84 -6.11
C ILE A 128 8.18 5.63 -5.51
N GLN A 129 8.21 5.26 -4.24
CA GLN A 129 9.43 4.95 -3.52
C GLN A 129 9.50 3.46 -3.15
N SER A 130 10.70 2.91 -3.18
CA SER A 130 11.02 1.59 -2.64
C SER A 130 11.59 1.74 -1.24
N LEU A 131 10.94 1.14 -0.25
CA LEU A 131 11.30 1.28 1.15
C LEU A 131 11.51 -0.09 1.80
N ALA A 132 12.65 -0.29 2.44
CA ALA A 132 12.91 -1.47 3.26
C ALA A 132 12.28 -1.31 4.65
N LEU A 133 11.26 -2.10 4.97
CA LEU A 133 10.66 -2.16 6.31
C LEU A 133 11.50 -3.02 7.26
N THR A 134 12.04 -4.12 6.72
CA THR A 134 12.97 -5.02 7.40
C THR A 134 14.07 -5.44 6.39
N PRO A 135 15.15 -6.11 6.82
CA PRO A 135 16.14 -6.64 5.87
C PRO A 135 15.57 -7.59 4.80
N ARG A 136 14.35 -8.13 5.01
CA ARG A 136 13.69 -9.08 4.10
C ARG A 136 12.39 -8.56 3.50
N GLN A 137 11.89 -7.41 3.93
CA GLN A 137 10.64 -6.84 3.43
C GLN A 137 10.89 -5.49 2.80
N THR A 138 10.74 -5.41 1.49
CA THR A 138 10.75 -4.17 0.72
C THR A 138 9.36 -3.92 0.19
N ILE A 139 8.90 -2.67 0.28
CA ILE A 139 7.60 -2.25 -0.20
C ILE A 139 7.72 -1.14 -1.24
N LEU A 140 6.68 -1.02 -2.07
CA LEU A 140 6.44 0.14 -2.90
C LEU A 140 5.38 1.01 -2.22
N ILE A 141 5.72 2.27 -2.00
CA ILE A 141 4.86 3.24 -1.32
C ILE A 141 4.96 4.59 -2.03
N ALA A 142 3.87 5.35 -2.04
CA ALA A 142 3.87 6.74 -2.50
C ALA A 142 4.80 7.59 -1.63
N SER A 143 5.55 8.52 -2.22
CA SER A 143 6.21 9.59 -1.47
C SER A 143 5.17 10.42 -0.70
N PRO A 144 5.56 11.23 0.29
CA PRO A 144 4.64 12.14 0.98
C PRO A 144 3.81 12.99 0.00
N GLU A 145 4.47 13.57 -0.99
CA GLU A 145 3.89 14.40 -2.05
C GLU A 145 2.91 13.59 -2.91
N LYS A 146 3.33 12.40 -3.32
CA LYS A 146 2.50 11.52 -4.14
C LYS A 146 1.28 11.02 -3.38
N ALA A 147 1.41 10.67 -2.11
CA ALA A 147 0.31 10.23 -1.26
C ALA A 147 -0.78 11.31 -1.13
N LEU A 148 -0.36 12.59 -0.95
CA LEU A 148 -1.27 13.73 -0.93
C LEU A 148 -1.97 13.92 -2.28
N CYS A 149 -1.23 13.92 -3.37
CA CYS A 149 -1.79 14.05 -4.71
C CYS A 149 -2.77 12.92 -5.03
N ASP A 150 -2.42 11.67 -4.74
CA ASP A 150 -3.27 10.52 -4.96
C ASP A 150 -4.57 10.62 -4.15
N LYS A 151 -4.50 11.08 -2.90
CA LYS A 151 -5.69 11.31 -2.08
C LYS A 151 -6.65 12.30 -2.74
N ILE A 152 -6.14 13.43 -3.24
CA ILE A 152 -6.95 14.44 -3.93
C ILE A 152 -7.53 13.89 -5.24
N VAL A 153 -6.70 13.24 -6.03
CA VAL A 153 -7.08 12.73 -7.36
C VAL A 153 -8.15 11.65 -7.26
N THR A 154 -8.00 10.71 -6.33
CA THR A 154 -8.87 9.54 -6.20
C THR A 154 -10.15 9.80 -5.41
N THR A 155 -10.18 10.83 -4.55
CA THR A 155 -11.38 11.14 -3.78
C THR A 155 -12.47 11.73 -4.69
N SER A 156 -13.58 11.01 -4.78
CA SER A 156 -14.75 11.49 -5.53
C SER A 156 -15.29 12.78 -4.90
N GLY A 157 -15.75 13.71 -5.75
CA GLY A 157 -16.32 14.99 -5.29
C GLY A 157 -15.29 16.05 -4.88
N VAL A 158 -14.04 15.70 -4.62
CA VAL A 158 -12.98 16.68 -4.34
C VAL A 158 -12.61 17.41 -5.63
N ASN A 159 -12.94 18.72 -5.66
CA ASN A 159 -12.60 19.64 -6.74
C ASN A 159 -12.29 21.02 -6.13
N LEU A 160 -11.02 21.23 -5.83
CA LEU A 160 -10.54 22.43 -5.15
C LEU A 160 -10.36 23.56 -6.18
N ARG A 161 -11.21 24.59 -6.09
CA ARG A 161 -11.28 25.71 -7.05
C ARG A 161 -10.59 26.97 -6.55
N SER A 162 -10.17 27.00 -5.29
CA SER A 162 -9.48 28.14 -4.69
C SER A 162 -8.50 27.68 -3.60
N THR A 163 -7.50 28.51 -3.33
CA THR A 163 -6.53 28.32 -2.23
C THR A 163 -7.24 28.16 -0.89
N LYS A 164 -8.31 28.94 -0.64
CA LYS A 164 -9.12 28.81 0.58
C LYS A 164 -9.74 27.41 0.73
N GLN A 165 -10.31 26.85 -0.35
CA GLN A 165 -10.86 25.49 -0.32
C GLN A 165 -9.76 24.44 -0.12
N ALA A 166 -8.60 24.63 -0.75
CA ALA A 166 -7.46 23.76 -0.56
C ALA A 166 -6.98 23.78 0.89
N ARG A 167 -6.89 24.96 1.51
CA ARG A 167 -6.50 25.11 2.92
C ARG A 167 -7.48 24.40 3.87
N VAL A 168 -8.79 24.58 3.68
CA VAL A 168 -9.83 23.88 4.45
C VAL A 168 -9.67 22.36 4.30
N PHE A 169 -9.53 21.87 3.07
CA PHE A 169 -9.34 20.46 2.80
C PHE A 169 -8.10 19.87 3.49
N LEU A 170 -6.97 20.58 3.45
CA LEU A 170 -5.73 20.13 4.10
C LEU A 170 -5.82 20.15 5.62
N LEU A 171 -6.29 21.26 6.20
CA LEU A 171 -6.18 21.52 7.65
C LEU A 171 -7.42 21.10 8.44
N GLU A 172 -8.62 21.14 7.85
CA GLU A 172 -9.87 20.81 8.54
C GLU A 172 -10.34 19.40 8.19
N ASP A 173 -10.42 19.06 6.88
CA ASP A 173 -10.92 17.76 6.44
C ASP A 173 -9.88 16.64 6.69
N LEU A 174 -8.63 16.85 6.29
CA LEU A 174 -7.54 15.88 6.46
C LEU A 174 -6.75 16.10 7.75
N ARG A 175 -6.92 17.20 8.45
CA ARG A 175 -6.21 17.56 9.68
C ARG A 175 -4.69 17.36 9.60
N MET A 176 -4.14 17.76 8.44
CA MET A 176 -2.72 17.55 8.15
C MET A 176 -1.81 18.40 9.06
N ASP A 177 -0.67 17.84 9.38
CA ASP A 177 0.37 18.51 10.15
C ASP A 177 1.04 19.61 9.30
N VAL A 178 0.96 20.86 9.75
CA VAL A 178 1.47 22.04 9.02
C VAL A 178 2.98 21.98 8.80
N GLU A 179 3.74 21.58 9.82
CA GLU A 179 5.20 21.52 9.71
C GLU A 179 5.64 20.48 8.67
N ARG A 180 4.90 19.37 8.57
CA ARG A 180 5.15 18.33 7.57
C ARG A 180 4.71 18.75 6.17
N LEU A 181 3.59 19.49 6.04
CA LEU A 181 3.18 20.08 4.77
C LEU A 181 4.25 21.04 4.22
N GLN A 182 4.83 21.87 5.07
CA GLN A 182 5.88 22.82 4.68
C GLN A 182 7.21 22.15 4.26
N ARG A 183 7.39 20.87 4.58
CA ARG A 183 8.58 20.08 4.19
C ARG A 183 8.41 19.32 2.87
N LEU A 184 7.23 19.37 2.27
CA LEU A 184 7.00 18.73 0.99
C LEU A 184 7.83 19.37 -0.12
N ASP A 185 8.32 18.56 -1.05
CA ASP A 185 9.00 19.04 -2.24
C ASP A 185 7.98 19.55 -3.26
N LEU A 186 7.76 20.87 -3.24
CA LEU A 186 6.79 21.51 -4.14
C LEU A 186 7.28 21.53 -5.60
N GLU A 187 8.58 21.52 -5.84
CA GLU A 187 9.13 21.46 -7.21
C GLU A 187 8.83 20.10 -7.85
N GLU A 188 8.97 19.03 -7.07
CA GLU A 188 8.60 17.70 -7.52
C GLU A 188 7.10 17.62 -7.86
N LEU A 189 6.22 18.14 -6.99
CA LEU A 189 4.77 18.25 -7.26
C LEU A 189 4.45 19.03 -8.53
N ILE A 190 5.12 20.17 -8.75
CA ILE A 190 4.94 20.99 -9.95
C ILE A 190 5.31 20.19 -11.21
N SER A 191 6.38 19.39 -11.15
CA SER A 191 6.83 18.56 -12.28
C SER A 191 5.77 17.55 -12.73
N TRP A 192 4.89 17.09 -11.85
CA TRP A 192 3.83 16.12 -12.16
C TRP A 192 2.55 16.73 -12.71
N LEU A 193 2.35 18.05 -12.57
CA LEU A 193 1.13 18.74 -13.00
C LEU A 193 0.70 18.44 -14.45
N PRO A 194 1.62 18.33 -15.44
CA PRO A 194 1.21 18.04 -16.82
C PRO A 194 0.46 16.72 -16.97
N SER A 195 0.79 15.72 -16.13
CA SER A 195 0.20 14.37 -16.18
C SER A 195 -0.91 14.16 -15.15
N CYS A 196 -1.14 15.13 -14.24
CA CYS A 196 -2.06 14.96 -13.13
C CYS A 196 -3.53 15.10 -13.55
N PRO A 197 -4.41 14.11 -13.24
CA PRO A 197 -5.83 14.14 -13.63
C PRO A 197 -6.60 15.34 -13.06
N LYS A 198 -6.30 15.79 -11.84
CA LYS A 198 -6.93 16.97 -11.19
C LYS A 198 -5.95 18.14 -11.06
N LYS A 199 -5.27 18.46 -12.13
CA LYS A 199 -4.23 19.50 -12.18
C LYS A 199 -4.60 20.80 -11.47
N ASN A 200 -5.83 21.33 -11.70
CA ASN A 200 -6.27 22.58 -11.09
C ASN A 200 -6.38 22.46 -9.56
N SER A 201 -6.89 21.33 -9.03
CA SER A 201 -6.97 21.11 -7.59
C SER A 201 -5.58 21.03 -6.95
N ILE A 202 -4.63 20.34 -7.59
CA ILE A 202 -3.25 20.25 -7.10
C ILE A 202 -2.59 21.64 -7.15
N HIS A 203 -2.81 22.44 -8.19
CA HIS A 203 -2.30 23.80 -8.25
C HIS A 203 -2.81 24.70 -7.10
N GLN A 204 -4.08 24.55 -6.69
CA GLN A 204 -4.61 25.27 -5.52
C GLN A 204 -3.99 24.78 -4.20
N VAL A 205 -3.68 23.49 -4.12
CA VAL A 205 -2.98 22.90 -2.96
C VAL A 205 -1.55 23.42 -2.85
N LEU A 206 -0.80 23.48 -3.95
CA LEU A 206 0.53 24.08 -3.98
C LEU A 206 0.51 25.49 -3.41
N LYS A 207 -0.36 26.36 -3.92
CA LYS A 207 -0.53 27.74 -3.40
C LYS A 207 -0.91 27.76 -1.92
N ALA A 208 -1.79 26.84 -1.48
CA ALA A 208 -2.20 26.79 -0.09
C ALA A 208 -1.03 26.40 0.83
N ILE A 209 -0.12 25.54 0.39
CA ILE A 209 1.07 25.14 1.15
C ILE A 209 2.11 26.26 1.17
N GLU A 210 2.32 26.97 0.05
CA GLU A 210 3.22 28.14 -0.03
C GLU A 210 2.79 29.28 0.92
N ASP A 211 1.48 29.40 1.19
CA ASP A 211 0.89 30.42 2.07
C ASP A 211 0.80 29.99 3.56
N LEU A 212 1.29 28.80 3.94
CA LEU A 212 1.31 28.31 5.33
C LEU A 212 2.54 28.81 6.09
#